data_a0d33b06482c321b8c9ca7b6d6737535
#
_entry.id   a0d33b06482c321b8c9ca7b6d6737535
#
_cell.length_a   1.000
_cell.length_b   1.000
_cell.length_c   1.000
_cell.angle_alpha   90.00
_cell.angle_beta   90.00
_cell.angle_gamma   90.00
#
_symmetry.space_group_name_H-M   'P 1'
#
loop_
_entity.id
_entity.type
_entity.pdbx_description
1 polymer ?
#
loop_
_entity_poly.entity_id
_entity_poly.type
_entity_poly.pdbx_seq_one_letter_code
_entity_poly.pdbx_strand_id
1 'polypeptide(L)'
;MAKVAGEIIACEYVRLACQRFLDDLAHGEERGIFFSEPRAQHILNFYNFVPHVKGALAGQPIELMDWHVFILINIFGFVIPLVNEETGETVLRNDGSGRPVMVRRFRTADVEVARKNAKSTLCSGVGLYLAGADGEGGAEVYSAATTRDQARIVFEDAKNMVK
;
A
#
# COMPACT_ATOMS: atom_id res chain seq x y z
N MET A 1 12.15 13.97 -3.69
CA MET A 1 13.39 14.74 -3.86
C MET A 1 13.59 15.75 -2.72
N ALA A 2 12.73 16.75 -2.53
CA ALA A 2 12.90 17.82 -1.53
C ALA A 2 13.19 17.34 -0.08
N LYS A 3 12.55 16.27 0.39
CA LYS A 3 12.83 15.70 1.73
C LYS A 3 14.22 15.08 1.85
N VAL A 4 14.75 14.50 0.80
CA VAL A 4 16.10 13.91 0.76
C VAL A 4 17.15 15.00 0.68
N ALA A 5 16.90 16.05 -0.09
CA ALA A 5 17.78 17.21 -0.20
C ALA A 5 17.83 18.09 1.06
N GLY A 6 16.95 17.83 2.04
CA GLY A 6 16.89 18.63 3.28
C GLY A 6 16.13 19.95 3.16
N GLU A 7 15.48 20.21 2.05
CA GLU A 7 14.64 21.41 1.82
C GLU A 7 13.37 21.38 2.67
N ILE A 8 12.89 20.17 3.03
CA ILE A 8 11.73 20.00 3.89
C ILE A 8 12.17 19.33 5.18
N ILE A 9 11.78 19.89 6.33
CA ILE A 9 12.07 19.32 7.64
C ILE A 9 11.41 17.94 7.75
N ALA A 10 12.24 16.90 7.96
CA ALA A 10 11.80 15.53 8.15
C ALA A 10 12.75 14.80 9.10
N CYS A 11 12.23 13.86 9.87
CA CYS A 11 13.08 13.01 10.70
C CYS A 11 13.95 12.08 9.84
N GLU A 12 14.99 11.54 10.44
CA GLU A 12 15.97 10.68 9.76
C GLU A 12 15.30 9.48 9.06
N TYR A 13 14.39 8.79 9.73
CA TYR A 13 13.70 7.62 9.16
C TYR A 13 12.87 7.97 7.92
N VAL A 14 12.23 9.13 7.88
CA VAL A 14 11.50 9.59 6.68
C VAL A 14 12.48 9.86 5.54
N ARG A 15 13.64 10.48 5.82
CA ARG A 15 14.68 10.68 4.80
C ARG A 15 15.22 9.37 4.26
N LEU A 16 15.54 8.43 5.14
CA LEU A 16 16.02 7.10 4.76
C LEU A 16 14.98 6.32 3.94
N ALA A 17 13.69 6.40 4.30
CA ALA A 17 12.63 5.78 3.51
C ALA A 17 12.51 6.40 2.10
N CYS A 18 12.62 7.72 1.98
CA CYS A 18 12.64 8.41 0.69
C CYS A 18 13.89 8.05 -0.12
N GLN A 19 15.07 7.98 0.51
CA GLN A 19 16.32 7.58 -0.15
C GLN A 19 16.20 6.16 -0.68
N ARG A 20 15.75 5.21 0.15
CA ARG A 20 15.53 3.83 -0.28
C ARG A 20 14.60 3.76 -1.49
N PHE A 21 13.51 4.54 -1.50
CA PHE A 21 12.57 4.58 -2.62
C PHE A 21 13.27 5.02 -3.92
N LEU A 22 14.10 6.06 -3.86
CA LEU A 22 14.84 6.55 -5.01
C LEU A 22 15.90 5.54 -5.48
N ASP A 23 16.62 4.89 -4.55
CA ASP A 23 17.61 3.88 -4.85
C ASP A 23 16.97 2.63 -5.47
N ASP A 24 15.78 2.23 -4.99
CA ASP A 24 15.02 1.12 -5.55
C ASP A 24 14.48 1.44 -6.96
N LEU A 25 14.12 2.69 -7.24
CA LEU A 25 13.74 3.12 -8.59
C LEU A 25 14.94 3.14 -9.55
N ALA A 26 16.12 3.55 -9.08
CA ALA A 26 17.32 3.70 -9.91
C ALA A 26 18.05 2.37 -10.14
N HIS A 27 18.15 1.53 -9.12
CA HIS A 27 19.01 0.34 -9.07
C HIS A 27 18.26 -0.94 -8.64
N GLY A 28 16.93 -0.90 -8.54
CA GLY A 28 16.13 -2.03 -8.07
C GLY A 28 16.22 -3.23 -8.98
N GLU A 29 16.22 -3.02 -10.30
CA GLU A 29 16.25 -4.10 -11.30
C GLU A 29 17.46 -5.00 -11.15
N GLU A 30 18.62 -4.47 -10.81
CA GLU A 30 19.86 -5.22 -10.55
C GLU A 30 19.70 -6.21 -9.36
N ARG A 31 18.74 -5.93 -8.49
CA ARG A 31 18.39 -6.72 -7.30
C ARG A 31 17.10 -7.52 -7.45
N GLY A 32 16.54 -7.58 -8.67
CA GLY A 32 15.27 -8.25 -8.95
C GLY A 32 14.05 -7.50 -8.38
N ILE A 33 14.16 -6.20 -8.13
CA ILE A 33 13.09 -5.34 -7.62
C ILE A 33 12.62 -4.44 -8.75
N PHE A 34 11.33 -4.49 -9.05
CA PHE A 34 10.74 -3.73 -10.15
C PHE A 34 9.65 -2.81 -9.64
N PHE A 35 9.57 -1.60 -10.20
CA PHE A 35 8.45 -0.71 -9.92
C PHE A 35 7.38 -0.85 -11.01
N SER A 36 6.18 -1.19 -10.59
CA SER A 36 5.01 -1.33 -11.46
C SER A 36 4.12 -0.10 -11.34
N GLU A 37 4.29 0.86 -12.24
CA GLU A 37 3.45 2.05 -12.31
C GLU A 37 1.95 1.71 -12.41
N PRO A 38 1.52 0.71 -13.22
CA PRO A 38 0.10 0.34 -13.27
C PRO A 38 -0.46 -0.12 -11.92
N ARG A 39 0.30 -0.86 -11.11
CA ARG A 39 -0.15 -1.28 -9.77
C ARG A 39 -0.19 -0.11 -8.79
N ALA A 40 0.81 0.77 -8.84
CA ALA A 40 0.83 1.99 -8.04
C ALA A 40 -0.37 2.89 -8.38
N GLN A 41 -0.63 3.11 -9.67
CA GLN A 41 -1.75 3.93 -10.12
C GLN A 41 -3.10 3.29 -9.79
N HIS A 42 -3.21 1.96 -9.82
CA HIS A 42 -4.44 1.25 -9.52
C HIS A 42 -4.92 1.50 -8.08
N ILE A 43 -4.04 1.38 -7.08
CA ILE A 43 -4.41 1.69 -5.69
C ILE A 43 -4.73 3.18 -5.50
N LEU A 44 -4.00 4.09 -6.15
CA LEU A 44 -4.30 5.52 -6.05
C LEU A 44 -5.67 5.85 -6.67
N ASN A 45 -5.97 5.29 -7.84
CA ASN A 45 -7.26 5.47 -8.50
C ASN A 45 -8.41 4.89 -7.68
N PHE A 46 -8.19 3.78 -6.98
CA PHE A 46 -9.20 3.19 -6.10
C PHE A 46 -9.67 4.17 -5.01
N TYR A 47 -8.76 4.97 -4.45
CA TYR A 47 -9.12 5.96 -3.43
C TYR A 47 -10.05 7.08 -3.94
N ASN A 48 -10.15 7.31 -5.24
CA ASN A 48 -11.13 8.25 -5.81
C ASN A 48 -12.58 7.78 -5.60
N PHE A 49 -12.79 6.49 -5.32
CA PHE A 49 -14.10 5.90 -5.07
C PHE A 49 -14.38 5.66 -3.58
N VAL A 50 -13.40 5.94 -2.71
CA VAL A 50 -13.52 5.73 -1.26
C VAL A 50 -13.91 7.04 -0.58
N PRO A 51 -15.11 7.13 0.02
CA PRO A 51 -15.56 8.36 0.65
C PRO A 51 -15.08 8.49 2.10
N HIS A 52 -15.00 9.71 2.59
CA HIS A 52 -14.97 9.98 4.02
C HIS A 52 -16.28 9.51 4.68
N VAL A 53 -16.19 8.81 5.81
CA VAL A 53 -17.37 8.27 6.51
C VAL A 53 -17.76 9.08 7.74
N LYS A 54 -16.96 10.07 8.15
CA LYS A 54 -17.15 10.85 9.36
C LYS A 54 -16.74 12.31 9.17
N GLY A 55 -17.33 13.19 9.99
CA GLY A 55 -17.00 14.61 10.05
C GLY A 55 -17.59 15.42 8.92
N ALA A 56 -17.08 16.63 8.74
CA ALA A 56 -17.58 17.60 7.74
C ALA A 56 -17.39 17.16 6.27
N LEU A 57 -16.49 16.21 6.03
CA LEU A 57 -16.19 15.69 4.70
C LEU A 57 -16.94 14.38 4.39
N ALA A 58 -17.83 13.91 5.28
CA ALA A 58 -18.55 12.66 5.07
C ALA A 58 -19.28 12.65 3.71
N GLY A 59 -19.08 11.56 2.94
CA GLY A 59 -19.61 11.39 1.59
C GLY A 59 -18.74 11.97 0.47
N GLN A 60 -17.71 12.76 0.79
CA GLN A 60 -16.75 13.25 -0.22
C GLN A 60 -15.63 12.23 -0.42
N PRO A 61 -15.09 12.09 -1.64
CA PRO A 61 -13.92 11.23 -1.89
C PRO A 61 -12.74 11.60 -1.00
N ILE A 62 -11.95 10.59 -0.62
CA ILE A 62 -10.75 10.82 0.16
C ILE A 62 -9.65 11.41 -0.73
N GLU A 63 -9.24 12.62 -0.44
CA GLU A 63 -8.06 13.22 -1.06
C GLU A 63 -6.80 12.70 -0.35
N LEU A 64 -5.97 11.97 -1.08
CA LEU A 64 -4.71 11.45 -0.58
C LEU A 64 -3.68 12.57 -0.46
N MET A 65 -3.13 12.74 0.75
CA MET A 65 -1.98 13.62 0.98
C MET A 65 -0.70 12.96 0.43
N ASP A 66 0.34 13.73 0.14
CA ASP A 66 1.61 13.23 -0.40
C ASP A 66 2.20 12.04 0.38
N TRP A 67 2.10 12.06 1.71
CA TRP A 67 2.62 10.96 2.52
C TRP A 67 1.74 9.69 2.45
N HIS A 68 0.42 9.81 2.21
CA HIS A 68 -0.45 8.68 1.91
C HIS A 68 -0.04 8.06 0.57
N VAL A 69 0.12 8.90 -0.45
CA VAL A 69 0.59 8.48 -1.78
C VAL A 69 1.91 7.74 -1.65
N PHE A 70 2.89 8.32 -0.94
CA PHE A 70 4.21 7.71 -0.73
C PHE A 70 4.11 6.32 -0.09
N ILE A 71 3.29 6.13 0.95
CA ILE A 71 3.09 4.83 1.60
C ILE A 71 2.46 3.84 0.62
N LEU A 72 1.38 4.23 -0.05
CA LEU A 72 0.64 3.34 -0.94
C LEU A 72 1.47 2.88 -2.13
N ILE A 73 2.20 3.78 -2.80
CA ILE A 73 3.04 3.42 -3.94
C ILE A 73 4.24 2.54 -3.54
N ASN A 74 4.78 2.73 -2.31
CA ASN A 74 5.80 1.83 -1.80
C ASN A 74 5.27 0.41 -1.62
N ILE A 75 4.10 0.26 -0.97
CA ILE A 75 3.53 -1.06 -0.65
C ILE A 75 3.06 -1.78 -1.90
N PHE A 76 2.36 -1.09 -2.81
CA PHE A 76 1.68 -1.71 -3.94
C PHE A 76 2.42 -1.60 -5.27
N GLY A 77 3.32 -0.61 -5.41
CA GLY A 77 4.05 -0.38 -6.65
C GLY A 77 5.28 -1.27 -6.84
N PHE A 78 6.00 -1.60 -5.75
CA PHE A 78 7.18 -2.45 -5.87
C PHE A 78 6.82 -3.94 -5.88
N VAL A 79 7.37 -4.65 -6.86
CA VAL A 79 7.15 -6.08 -7.09
C VAL A 79 8.47 -6.83 -7.24
N ILE A 80 8.43 -8.12 -6.92
CA ILE A 80 9.53 -9.05 -7.09
C ILE A 80 9.01 -10.34 -7.75
N PRO A 81 9.86 -11.12 -8.44
CA PRO A 81 9.49 -12.45 -8.89
C PRO A 81 9.12 -13.35 -7.71
N LEU A 82 8.05 -14.11 -7.88
CA LEU A 82 7.70 -15.16 -6.92
C LEU A 82 8.70 -16.31 -7.05
N VAL A 83 9.30 -16.71 -5.94
CA VAL A 83 10.20 -17.84 -5.84
C VAL A 83 9.52 -18.94 -5.04
N ASN A 84 9.59 -20.17 -5.53
CA ASN A 84 9.16 -21.33 -4.79
C ASN A 84 10.12 -21.58 -3.61
N GLU A 85 9.62 -21.60 -2.39
CA GLU A 85 10.42 -21.72 -1.17
C GLU A 85 11.14 -23.09 -1.05
N GLU A 86 10.58 -24.15 -1.67
CA GLU A 86 11.15 -25.50 -1.60
C GLU A 86 12.24 -25.73 -2.66
N THR A 87 12.05 -25.20 -3.88
CA THR A 87 12.97 -25.46 -5.00
C THR A 87 13.94 -24.31 -5.24
N GLY A 88 13.66 -23.11 -4.73
CA GLY A 88 14.42 -21.90 -5.03
C GLY A 88 14.22 -21.35 -6.45
N GLU A 89 13.33 -21.96 -7.23
CA GLU A 89 13.10 -21.57 -8.62
C GLU A 89 12.05 -20.47 -8.74
N THR A 90 12.22 -19.62 -9.74
CA THR A 90 11.22 -18.59 -10.07
C THR A 90 9.96 -19.24 -10.65
N VAL A 91 8.80 -18.91 -10.07
CA VAL A 91 7.51 -19.38 -10.56
C VAL A 91 7.13 -18.61 -11.83
N LEU A 92 6.90 -19.35 -12.92
CA LEU A 92 6.49 -18.78 -14.19
C LEU A 92 4.96 -18.76 -14.33
N ARG A 93 4.47 -17.84 -15.14
CA ARG A 93 3.03 -17.74 -15.47
C ARG A 93 2.59 -18.95 -16.28
N ASN A 94 1.34 -19.36 -16.03
CA ASN A 94 0.72 -20.52 -16.70
C ASN A 94 0.12 -20.14 -18.09
N ASP A 95 0.48 -18.98 -18.63
CA ASP A 95 -0.01 -18.45 -19.91
C ASP A 95 0.89 -18.76 -21.12
N GLY A 96 1.92 -19.56 -20.90
CA GLY A 96 2.91 -19.92 -21.93
C GLY A 96 3.89 -18.79 -22.30
N SER A 97 3.83 -17.64 -21.61
CA SER A 97 4.71 -16.49 -21.91
C SER A 97 6.15 -16.67 -21.43
N GLY A 98 6.40 -17.63 -20.52
CA GLY A 98 7.69 -17.79 -19.84
C GLY A 98 8.05 -16.63 -18.89
N ARG A 99 7.10 -15.74 -18.61
CA ARG A 99 7.32 -14.59 -17.72
C ARG A 99 7.13 -15.00 -16.25
N PRO A 100 7.89 -14.41 -15.31
CA PRO A 100 7.71 -14.67 -13.89
C PRO A 100 6.36 -14.18 -13.38
N VAL A 101 5.84 -14.88 -12.38
CA VAL A 101 4.76 -14.36 -11.54
C VAL A 101 5.35 -13.27 -10.66
N MET A 102 4.79 -12.06 -10.72
CA MET A 102 5.26 -10.92 -9.92
C MET A 102 4.34 -10.73 -8.72
N VAL A 103 4.93 -10.71 -7.52
CA VAL A 103 4.22 -10.47 -6.26
C VAL A 103 4.66 -9.16 -5.61
N ARG A 104 3.87 -8.63 -4.69
CA ARG A 104 4.27 -7.45 -3.92
C ARG A 104 5.57 -7.72 -3.15
N ARG A 105 6.49 -6.79 -3.25
CA ARG A 105 7.76 -6.85 -2.50
C ARG A 105 7.53 -6.78 -0.99
N PHE A 106 6.69 -5.84 -0.56
CA PHE A 106 6.44 -5.61 0.86
C PHE A 106 5.22 -6.41 1.32
N ARG A 107 5.43 -7.31 2.27
CA ARG A 107 4.39 -8.11 2.94
C ARG A 107 4.02 -7.52 4.30
N THR A 108 4.89 -6.67 4.85
CA THR A 108 4.69 -5.99 6.13
C THR A 108 4.98 -4.51 5.96
N ALA A 109 4.14 -3.67 6.53
CA ALA A 109 4.35 -2.23 6.62
C ALA A 109 4.06 -1.77 8.05
N ASP A 110 5.00 -1.00 8.62
CA ASP A 110 4.82 -0.31 9.89
C ASP A 110 4.62 1.19 9.63
N VAL A 111 3.49 1.73 10.08
CA VAL A 111 3.11 3.11 9.84
C VAL A 111 2.86 3.82 11.16
N GLU A 112 3.89 4.54 11.61
CA GLU A 112 3.81 5.35 12.82
C GLU A 112 3.56 6.82 12.48
N VAL A 113 2.37 7.32 12.82
CA VAL A 113 1.97 8.72 12.66
C VAL A 113 1.14 9.17 13.86
N ALA A 114 1.18 10.46 14.16
CA ALA A 114 0.44 11.04 15.29
C ALA A 114 -1.08 10.81 15.16
N ARG A 115 -1.79 10.96 16.28
CA ARG A 115 -3.27 10.91 16.30
C ARG A 115 -3.87 11.98 15.38
N LYS A 116 -5.06 11.73 14.85
CA LYS A 116 -5.83 12.61 13.95
C LYS A 116 -5.24 12.80 12.53
N ASN A 117 -4.33 11.93 12.12
CA ASN A 117 -3.76 11.90 10.76
C ASN A 117 -4.40 10.80 9.90
N ALA A 118 -5.69 10.59 9.98
CA ALA A 118 -6.48 9.70 9.11
C ALA A 118 -5.97 8.24 8.98
N LYS A 119 -5.14 7.72 9.92
CA LYS A 119 -4.62 6.34 9.85
C LYS A 119 -5.71 5.29 9.65
N SER A 120 -6.75 5.34 10.49
CA SER A 120 -7.83 4.35 10.42
C SER A 120 -8.56 4.43 9.09
N THR A 121 -8.78 5.63 8.57
CA THR A 121 -9.41 5.87 7.27
C THR A 121 -8.53 5.30 6.14
N LEU A 122 -7.22 5.55 6.17
CA LEU A 122 -6.27 4.98 5.22
C LEU A 122 -6.28 3.44 5.30
N CYS A 123 -6.19 2.87 6.51
CA CYS A 123 -6.20 1.41 6.70
C CYS A 123 -7.52 0.78 6.26
N SER A 124 -8.67 1.46 6.47
CA SER A 124 -9.98 0.97 6.00
C SER A 124 -10.04 0.91 4.48
N GLY A 125 -9.54 1.94 3.78
CA GLY A 125 -9.42 1.94 2.32
C GLY A 125 -8.48 0.85 1.80
N VAL A 126 -7.32 0.66 2.44
CA VAL A 126 -6.40 -0.45 2.10
C VAL A 126 -7.08 -1.80 2.30
N GLY A 127 -7.82 -1.98 3.40
CA GLY A 127 -8.58 -3.21 3.66
C GLY A 127 -9.60 -3.51 2.56
N LEU A 128 -10.35 -2.50 2.11
CA LEU A 128 -11.31 -2.64 1.00
C LEU A 128 -10.60 -2.95 -0.32
N TYR A 129 -9.49 -2.30 -0.59
CA TYR A 129 -8.70 -2.56 -1.78
C TYR A 129 -8.23 -4.02 -1.83
N LEU A 130 -7.65 -4.50 -0.74
CA LEU A 130 -7.18 -5.89 -0.63
C LEU A 130 -8.33 -6.91 -0.73
N ALA A 131 -9.50 -6.58 -0.18
CA ALA A 131 -10.65 -7.48 -0.19
C ALA A 131 -11.33 -7.60 -1.57
N GLY A 132 -11.29 -6.54 -2.40
CA GLY A 132 -12.13 -6.52 -3.60
C GLY A 132 -11.48 -5.99 -4.88
N ALA A 133 -10.36 -5.28 -4.82
CA ALA A 133 -9.79 -4.58 -5.98
C ALA A 133 -8.36 -5.01 -6.33
N ASP A 134 -7.65 -5.67 -5.43
CA ASP A 134 -6.25 -6.11 -5.64
C ASP A 134 -6.12 -7.31 -6.59
N GLY A 135 -7.24 -7.95 -6.94
CA GLY A 135 -7.29 -9.06 -7.89
C GLY A 135 -6.96 -10.43 -7.29
N GLU A 136 -6.87 -10.55 -5.97
CA GLU A 136 -6.66 -11.83 -5.27
C GLU A 136 -8.01 -12.51 -5.02
N GLY A 137 -8.17 -13.71 -5.58
CA GLY A 137 -9.39 -14.51 -5.39
C GLY A 137 -9.46 -15.08 -3.98
N GLY A 138 -10.59 -14.87 -3.28
CA GLY A 138 -10.78 -15.38 -1.93
C GLY A 138 -9.99 -14.64 -0.85
N ALA A 139 -9.64 -13.38 -1.09
CA ALA A 139 -8.89 -12.56 -0.14
C ALA A 139 -9.63 -12.42 1.20
N GLU A 140 -8.93 -12.68 2.28
CA GLU A 140 -9.41 -12.49 3.66
C GLU A 140 -8.66 -11.34 4.32
N VAL A 141 -9.37 -10.37 4.86
CA VAL A 141 -8.79 -9.20 5.52
C VAL A 141 -9.20 -9.14 6.97
N TYR A 142 -8.23 -9.15 7.86
CA TYR A 142 -8.44 -9.12 9.30
C TYR A 142 -7.97 -7.81 9.91
N SER A 143 -8.77 -7.25 10.81
CA SER A 143 -8.39 -6.13 11.66
C SER A 143 -8.19 -6.61 13.09
N ALA A 144 -7.01 -6.36 13.65
CA ALA A 144 -6.66 -6.73 15.01
C ALA A 144 -6.20 -5.51 15.82
N ALA A 145 -6.51 -5.49 17.11
CA ALA A 145 -6.06 -4.48 18.06
C ALA A 145 -6.04 -5.06 19.48
N THR A 146 -5.58 -4.28 20.46
CA THR A 146 -5.56 -4.70 21.87
C THR A 146 -6.96 -4.93 22.43
N THR A 147 -7.99 -4.27 21.88
CA THR A 147 -9.39 -4.51 22.23
C THR A 147 -10.23 -4.72 20.97
N ARG A 148 -11.32 -5.49 21.12
CA ARG A 148 -12.30 -5.72 20.05
C ARG A 148 -12.89 -4.41 19.51
N ASP A 149 -13.17 -3.46 20.37
CA ASP A 149 -13.78 -2.18 19.98
C ASP A 149 -12.81 -1.35 19.13
N GLN A 150 -11.52 -1.38 19.42
CA GLN A 150 -10.49 -0.72 18.59
C GLN A 150 -10.34 -1.39 17.22
N ALA A 151 -10.32 -2.72 17.17
CA ALA A 151 -10.28 -3.45 15.90
C ALA A 151 -11.51 -3.17 15.03
N ARG A 152 -12.69 -3.04 15.68
CA ARG A 152 -13.96 -2.75 15.01
C ARG A 152 -13.97 -1.40 14.30
N ILE A 153 -13.20 -0.39 14.76
CA ILE A 153 -13.19 0.96 14.16
C ILE A 153 -12.84 0.90 12.68
N VAL A 154 -11.77 0.19 12.32
CA VAL A 154 -11.32 0.06 10.93
C VAL A 154 -12.35 -0.68 10.08
N PHE A 155 -12.93 -1.75 10.62
CA PHE A 155 -13.96 -2.54 9.95
C PHE A 155 -15.24 -1.74 9.71
N GLU A 156 -15.76 -1.01 10.71
CA GLU A 156 -16.96 -0.20 10.57
C GLU A 156 -16.76 0.98 9.63
N ASP A 157 -15.58 1.58 9.61
CA ASP A 157 -15.24 2.61 8.62
C ASP A 157 -15.24 2.01 7.20
N ALA A 158 -14.58 0.87 6.98
CA ALA A 158 -14.60 0.16 5.70
C ALA A 158 -16.03 -0.19 5.24
N LYS A 159 -16.85 -0.73 6.13
CA LYS A 159 -18.27 -1.05 5.85
C LYS A 159 -19.09 0.18 5.47
N ASN A 160 -18.82 1.32 6.08
CA ASN A 160 -19.53 2.56 5.77
C ASN A 160 -19.03 3.22 4.47
N MET A 161 -17.81 2.93 4.02
CA MET A 161 -17.26 3.39 2.74
C MET A 161 -17.92 2.72 1.51
N VAL A 162 -18.57 1.57 1.70
CA VAL A 162 -19.22 0.81 0.60
C VAL A 162 -20.75 0.90 0.62
N LYS A 163 -21.33 1.72 1.48
CA LYS A 163 -22.77 2.02 1.51
C LYS A 163 -23.12 3.19 0.61
#